data_0dd4162b3674edcf154ea72c5cec0caa
#
_entry.id   0dd4162b3674edcf154ea72c5cec0caa
#
_cell.length_a   1.000
_cell.length_b   1.000
_cell.length_c   1.000
_cell.angle_alpha   90.00
_cell.angle_beta   90.00
_cell.angle_gamma   90.00
#
_symmetry.space_group_name_H-M   'P 1'
#
loop_
_entity.id
_entity.type
_entity.pdbx_description
1 polymer ?
#
loop_
_entity_poly.entity_id
_entity_poly.type
_entity_poly.pdbx_seq_one_letter_code
_entity_poly.pdbx_strand_id
1 'polypeptide(L)'
;IQKEQIEPMYSLLIGVRMELIIIVIACFIVLLAMAIDLASGLAKAKVRGEIRSSWGLKRSLIKFITYEGGMLIAAGIDLLIFLCKVMALVHLEILEGIPIVTCMVGIFLLVVEWLSVREKADEKTKTEFSRVEKLAKTMVSRQELVDALTDALSQASKNRSKD
;
A
#
# COMPACT_ATOMS: atom_id res chain seq x y z
N ILE A 1 52.44 13.83 12.48
CA ILE A 1 51.69 14.74 11.57
C ILE A 1 50.83 13.94 10.59
N GLN A 2 51.30 12.79 10.05
CA GLN A 2 50.53 12.02 9.03
C GLN A 2 49.41 11.16 9.66
N LYS A 3 49.57 10.67 10.88
CA LYS A 3 48.55 9.87 11.61
C LYS A 3 47.34 10.71 12.06
N GLU A 4 47.52 11.95 12.40
CA GLU A 4 46.52 12.84 12.97
C GLU A 4 45.51 13.36 11.91
N GLN A 5 45.88 13.35 10.63
CA GLN A 5 44.99 13.68 9.51
C GLN A 5 44.20 12.46 8.96
N ILE A 6 44.65 11.26 9.26
CA ILE A 6 44.06 10.03 8.75
C ILE A 6 42.80 9.66 9.58
N GLU A 7 42.78 9.85 10.88
CA GLU A 7 41.67 9.54 11.77
C GLU A 7 40.34 10.27 11.39
N PRO A 8 40.34 11.58 11.18
CA PRO A 8 39.08 12.27 10.81
C PRO A 8 38.56 11.87 9.44
N MET A 9 39.45 11.48 8.52
CA MET A 9 39.04 11.01 7.19
C MET A 9 38.38 9.62 7.28
N TYR A 10 38.87 8.71 8.10
CA TYR A 10 38.26 7.40 8.31
C TYR A 10 36.90 7.50 9.01
N SER A 11 36.76 8.35 10.02
CA SER A 11 35.47 8.56 10.70
C SER A 11 34.42 9.16 9.77
N LEU A 12 34.78 10.08 8.92
CA LEU A 12 33.91 10.66 7.90
C LEU A 12 33.48 9.59 6.86
N LEU A 13 34.40 8.74 6.41
CA LEU A 13 34.11 7.66 5.46
C LEU A 13 33.17 6.62 6.06
N ILE A 14 33.34 6.28 7.35
CA ILE A 14 32.46 5.36 8.07
C ILE A 14 31.07 5.96 8.22
N GLY A 15 30.96 7.25 8.59
CA GLY A 15 29.70 7.97 8.71
C GLY A 15 28.91 7.96 7.40
N VAL A 16 29.53 8.34 6.27
CA VAL A 16 28.92 8.30 4.94
C VAL A 16 28.45 6.89 4.57
N ARG A 17 29.24 5.84 4.87
CA ARG A 17 28.84 4.45 4.59
C ARG A 17 27.59 4.04 5.36
N MET A 18 27.52 4.38 6.66
CA MET A 18 26.35 4.04 7.48
C MET A 18 25.09 4.77 7.00
N GLU A 19 25.21 6.05 6.70
CA GLU A 19 24.12 6.86 6.14
C GLU A 19 23.61 6.27 4.83
N LEU A 20 24.51 5.95 3.87
CA LEU A 20 24.13 5.33 2.61
C LEU A 20 23.45 3.97 2.78
N ILE A 21 23.88 3.14 3.71
CA ILE A 21 23.25 1.85 3.99
C ILE A 21 21.82 2.06 4.48
N ILE A 22 21.58 3.01 5.39
CA ILE A 22 20.24 3.32 5.89
C ILE A 22 19.34 3.84 4.76
N ILE A 23 19.85 4.72 3.91
CA ILE A 23 19.13 5.26 2.74
C ILE A 23 18.71 4.12 1.79
N VAL A 24 19.64 3.23 1.45
CA VAL A 24 19.35 2.09 0.57
C VAL A 24 18.29 1.17 1.17
N ILE A 25 18.37 0.88 2.46
CA ILE A 25 17.37 0.08 3.16
C ILE A 25 16.01 0.78 3.14
N ALA A 26 15.95 2.08 3.40
CA ALA A 26 14.72 2.87 3.38
C ALA A 26 14.07 2.86 1.98
N CYS A 27 14.83 3.10 0.92
CA CYS A 27 14.35 3.01 -0.46
C CYS A 27 13.83 1.60 -0.77
N PHE A 28 14.54 0.56 -0.36
CA PHE A 28 14.10 -0.82 -0.59
C PHE A 28 12.79 -1.16 0.13
N ILE A 29 12.59 -0.68 1.35
CA ILE A 29 11.33 -0.87 2.10
C ILE A 29 10.16 -0.16 1.40
N VAL A 30 10.36 1.08 0.91
CA VAL A 30 9.34 1.82 0.15
C VAL A 30 9.01 1.09 -1.14
N LEU A 31 10.01 0.57 -1.86
CA LEU A 31 9.82 -0.21 -3.07
C LEU A 31 9.02 -1.50 -2.81
N LEU A 32 9.30 -2.21 -1.71
CA LEU A 32 8.51 -3.38 -1.29
C LEU A 32 7.05 -3.02 -1.00
N ALA A 33 6.80 -1.91 -0.30
CA ALA A 33 5.44 -1.44 -0.02
C ALA A 33 4.67 -1.16 -1.32
N MET A 34 5.30 -0.51 -2.28
CA MET A 34 4.72 -0.28 -3.61
C MET A 34 4.44 -1.58 -4.37
N ALA A 35 5.34 -2.57 -4.28
CA ALA A 35 5.12 -3.88 -4.89
C ALA A 35 3.90 -4.60 -4.30
N ILE A 36 3.70 -4.50 -2.98
CA ILE A 36 2.51 -5.03 -2.28
C ILE A 36 1.24 -4.29 -2.74
N ASP A 37 1.28 -2.95 -2.87
CA ASP A 37 0.15 -2.17 -3.38
C ASP A 37 -0.21 -2.56 -4.81
N LEU A 38 0.79 -2.73 -5.68
CA LEU A 38 0.60 -3.19 -7.05
C LEU A 38 0.01 -4.61 -7.10
N ALA A 39 0.55 -5.54 -6.31
CA ALA A 39 0.05 -6.92 -6.23
C ALA A 39 -1.40 -6.97 -5.75
N SER A 40 -1.75 -6.17 -4.74
CA SER A 40 -3.12 -6.05 -4.23
C SER A 40 -4.08 -5.53 -5.30
N GLY A 41 -3.66 -4.53 -6.08
CA GLY A 41 -4.41 -3.98 -7.20
C GLY A 41 -4.61 -4.99 -8.34
N LEU A 42 -3.57 -5.77 -8.68
CA LEU A 42 -3.64 -6.84 -9.69
C LEU A 42 -4.57 -7.98 -9.26
N ALA A 43 -4.51 -8.39 -8.00
CA ALA A 43 -5.40 -9.40 -7.45
C ALA A 43 -6.88 -8.96 -7.54
N LYS A 44 -7.16 -7.68 -7.25
CA LYS A 44 -8.50 -7.10 -7.39
C LYS A 44 -9.00 -7.11 -8.83
N ALA A 45 -8.17 -6.70 -9.80
CA ALA A 45 -8.52 -6.72 -11.22
C ALA A 45 -8.82 -8.13 -11.72
N LYS A 46 -8.04 -9.14 -11.29
CA LYS A 46 -8.27 -10.54 -11.64
C LYS A 46 -9.63 -11.06 -11.14
N VAL A 47 -10.02 -10.70 -9.90
CA VAL A 47 -11.32 -11.11 -9.33
C VAL A 47 -12.50 -10.48 -10.06
N ARG A 48 -12.31 -9.25 -10.59
CA ARG A 48 -13.35 -8.54 -11.37
C ARG A 48 -13.46 -9.01 -12.82
N GLY A 49 -12.54 -9.83 -13.30
CA GLY A 49 -12.49 -10.26 -14.71
C GLY A 49 -12.14 -9.12 -15.67
N GLU A 50 -11.57 -8.03 -15.15
CA GLU A 50 -11.17 -6.89 -15.96
C GLU A 50 -9.91 -7.24 -16.76
N ILE A 51 -9.93 -6.94 -18.07
CA ILE A 51 -8.76 -7.10 -18.95
C ILE A 51 -7.68 -6.14 -18.45
N ARG A 52 -6.47 -6.66 -18.30
CA ARG A 52 -5.28 -5.95 -17.88
C ARG A 52 -5.08 -4.68 -18.71
N SER A 53 -5.48 -3.52 -18.20
CA SER A 53 -5.29 -2.27 -18.93
C SER A 53 -3.85 -1.76 -18.72
N SER A 54 -3.20 -1.37 -19.82
CA SER A 54 -1.89 -0.68 -19.79
C SER A 54 -1.92 0.60 -18.93
N TRP A 55 -3.10 1.12 -18.69
CA TRP A 55 -3.34 2.33 -17.88
C TRP A 55 -3.04 2.11 -16.40
N GLY A 56 -3.37 0.94 -15.84
CA GLY A 56 -3.03 0.58 -14.46
C GLY A 56 -1.53 0.50 -14.23
N LEU A 57 -0.80 -0.09 -15.19
CA LEU A 57 0.66 -0.18 -15.12
C LEU A 57 1.33 1.20 -15.21
N LYS A 58 0.81 2.09 -16.10
CA LYS A 58 1.29 3.47 -16.23
C LYS A 58 1.17 4.24 -14.91
N ARG A 59 0.05 4.08 -14.19
CA ARG A 59 -0.17 4.73 -12.89
C ARG A 59 0.84 4.25 -11.83
N SER A 60 1.13 2.95 -11.78
CA SER A 60 2.13 2.39 -10.87
C SER A 60 3.54 2.87 -11.21
N LEU A 61 3.88 3.00 -12.50
CA LEU A 61 5.17 3.52 -12.93
C LEU A 61 5.36 4.99 -12.54
N ILE A 62 4.32 5.81 -12.67
CA ILE A 62 4.34 7.21 -12.25
C ILE A 62 4.56 7.30 -10.73
N LYS A 63 3.85 6.50 -9.94
CA LYS A 63 4.07 6.41 -8.48
C LYS A 63 5.54 6.07 -8.17
N PHE A 64 6.08 5.04 -8.83
CA PHE A 64 7.46 4.61 -8.64
C PHE A 64 8.45 5.76 -8.87
N ILE A 65 8.36 6.44 -10.01
CA ILE A 65 9.26 7.57 -10.33
C ILE A 65 9.10 8.70 -9.32
N THR A 66 7.87 9.00 -8.88
CA THR A 66 7.61 10.07 -7.93
C THR A 66 8.14 9.75 -6.53
N TYR A 67 7.96 8.52 -6.07
CA TYR A 67 8.35 8.12 -4.71
C TYR A 67 9.87 7.94 -4.60
N GLU A 68 10.47 7.19 -5.51
CA GLU A 68 11.93 7.01 -5.52
C GLU A 68 12.65 8.33 -5.83
N GLY A 69 12.10 9.16 -6.72
CA GLY A 69 12.61 10.51 -6.95
C GLY A 69 12.55 11.39 -5.70
N GLY A 70 11.44 11.33 -4.95
CA GLY A 70 11.30 12.03 -3.67
C GLY A 70 12.29 11.52 -2.61
N MET A 71 12.51 10.22 -2.53
CA MET A 71 13.51 9.60 -1.65
C MET A 71 14.94 10.04 -2.01
N LEU A 72 15.28 10.11 -3.28
CA LEU A 72 16.58 10.58 -3.75
C LEU A 72 16.82 12.07 -3.41
N ILE A 73 15.79 12.90 -3.52
CA ILE A 73 15.89 14.32 -3.10
C ILE A 73 16.10 14.40 -1.58
N ALA A 74 15.35 13.65 -0.79
CA ALA A 74 15.50 13.60 0.66
C ALA A 74 16.91 13.13 1.05
N ALA A 75 17.43 12.09 0.40
CA ALA A 75 18.79 11.60 0.59
C ALA A 75 19.85 12.65 0.25
N GLY A 76 19.62 13.44 -0.82
CA GLY A 76 20.49 14.56 -1.15
C GLY A 76 20.50 15.64 -0.07
N ILE A 77 19.36 15.93 0.55
CA ILE A 77 19.26 16.87 1.67
C ILE A 77 20.02 16.35 2.89
N ASP A 78 19.84 15.07 3.26
CA ASP A 78 20.54 14.45 4.38
C ASP A 78 22.06 14.48 4.16
N LEU A 79 22.52 14.15 2.96
CA LEU A 79 23.95 14.23 2.60
C LEU A 79 24.50 15.67 2.75
N LEU A 80 23.74 16.70 2.36
CA LEU A 80 24.12 18.08 2.56
C LEU A 80 24.19 18.44 4.06
N ILE A 81 23.22 18.00 4.86
CA ILE A 81 23.20 18.21 6.31
C ILE A 81 24.45 17.58 6.93
N PHE A 82 24.81 16.38 6.51
CA PHE A 82 25.99 15.66 6.99
C PHE A 82 27.29 16.38 6.60
N LEU A 83 27.45 16.74 5.33
CA LEU A 83 28.64 17.43 4.82
C LEU A 83 28.85 18.82 5.47
N CYS A 84 27.76 19.54 5.70
CA CYS A 84 27.81 20.86 6.36
C CYS A 84 27.96 20.78 7.87
N LYS A 85 27.97 19.57 8.47
CA LYS A 85 28.02 19.32 9.91
C LYS A 85 26.95 20.11 10.70
N VAL A 86 25.77 20.25 10.12
CA VAL A 86 24.69 21.05 10.71
C VAL A 86 24.29 20.50 12.08
N MET A 87 24.34 19.18 12.29
CA MET A 87 24.02 18.53 13.58
C MET A 87 24.98 18.92 14.68
N ALA A 88 26.27 19.09 14.38
CA ALA A 88 27.26 19.58 15.33
C ALA A 88 27.00 21.05 15.72
N LEU A 89 26.52 21.87 14.78
CA LEU A 89 26.18 23.29 15.02
C LEU A 89 24.98 23.43 15.99
N VAL A 90 24.06 22.46 15.97
CA VAL A 90 22.83 22.44 16.79
C VAL A 90 23.02 21.60 18.08
N HIS A 91 24.24 21.17 18.37
CA HIS A 91 24.55 20.29 19.53
C HIS A 91 23.77 18.95 19.55
N LEU A 92 23.40 18.43 18.37
CA LEU A 92 22.70 17.16 18.20
C LEU A 92 23.64 16.08 17.61
N GLU A 93 24.84 15.97 18.13
CA GLU A 93 25.88 15.04 17.66
C GLU A 93 25.44 13.56 17.65
N ILE A 94 24.48 13.19 18.51
CA ILE A 94 23.92 11.83 18.58
C ILE A 94 23.18 11.46 17.27
N LEU A 95 22.70 12.44 16.53
CA LEU A 95 21.97 12.26 15.27
C LEU A 95 22.87 12.36 14.04
N GLU A 96 24.18 12.58 14.24
CA GLU A 96 25.15 12.66 13.15
C GLU A 96 25.25 11.29 12.44
N GLY A 97 25.05 11.29 11.11
CA GLY A 97 25.06 10.06 10.29
C GLY A 97 23.74 9.30 10.24
N ILE A 98 22.64 9.86 10.78
CA ILE A 98 21.29 9.32 10.58
C ILE A 98 20.58 10.17 9.52
N PRO A 99 20.12 9.59 8.39
CA PRO A 99 19.41 10.32 7.34
C PRO A 99 17.97 10.61 7.77
N ILE A 100 17.77 11.66 8.57
CA ILE A 100 16.49 11.98 9.23
C ILE A 100 15.43 12.34 8.20
N VAL A 101 15.77 13.16 7.19
CA VAL A 101 14.80 13.62 6.17
C VAL A 101 14.35 12.45 5.32
N THR A 102 15.27 11.58 4.90
CA THR A 102 14.96 10.35 4.15
C THR A 102 14.07 9.43 4.96
N CYS A 103 14.36 9.22 6.24
CA CYS A 103 13.54 8.39 7.12
C CYS A 103 12.13 8.96 7.29
N MET A 104 11.98 10.27 7.50
CA MET A 104 10.66 10.91 7.63
C MET A 104 9.85 10.78 6.34
N VAL A 105 10.45 11.05 5.19
CA VAL A 105 9.79 10.89 3.88
C VAL A 105 9.42 9.42 3.66
N GLY A 106 10.32 8.48 3.96
CA GLY A 106 10.05 7.05 3.85
C GLY A 106 8.87 6.61 4.70
N ILE A 107 8.82 7.00 5.98
CA ILE A 107 7.69 6.69 6.87
C ILE A 107 6.39 7.27 6.32
N PHE A 108 6.40 8.51 5.83
CA PHE A 108 5.22 9.13 5.24
C PHE A 108 4.71 8.33 4.02
N LEU A 109 5.60 7.93 3.12
CA LEU A 109 5.26 7.12 1.95
C LEU A 109 4.72 5.74 2.35
N LEU A 110 5.29 5.10 3.37
CA LEU A 110 4.79 3.83 3.90
C LEU A 110 3.38 3.96 4.45
N VAL A 111 3.07 5.04 5.17
CA VAL A 111 1.71 5.31 5.66
C VAL A 111 0.73 5.49 4.50
N VAL A 112 1.11 6.23 3.45
CA VAL A 112 0.28 6.42 2.25
C VAL A 112 0.00 5.08 1.56
N GLU A 113 1.02 4.24 1.36
CA GLU A 113 0.82 2.92 0.74
C GLU A 113 0.01 1.97 1.64
N TRP A 114 0.21 1.99 2.95
CA TRP A 114 -0.60 1.22 3.89
C TRP A 114 -2.08 1.61 3.83
N LEU A 115 -2.40 2.91 3.79
CA LEU A 115 -3.77 3.40 3.63
C LEU A 115 -4.37 2.95 2.29
N SER A 116 -3.59 3.00 1.20
CA SER A 116 -4.02 2.54 -0.12
C SER A 116 -4.36 1.04 -0.14
N VAL A 117 -3.54 0.22 0.49
CA VAL A 117 -3.79 -1.23 0.62
C VAL A 117 -5.03 -1.50 1.47
N ARG A 118 -5.18 -0.80 2.60
CA ARG A 118 -6.32 -0.93 3.50
C ARG A 118 -7.64 -0.56 2.80
N GLU A 119 -7.68 0.56 2.08
CA GLU A 119 -8.86 0.98 1.33
C GLU A 119 -9.28 -0.07 0.30
N LYS A 120 -8.31 -0.65 -0.42
CA LYS A 120 -8.58 -1.74 -1.38
C LYS A 120 -9.10 -3.02 -0.70
N ALA A 121 -8.64 -3.34 0.50
CA ALA A 121 -9.12 -4.47 1.29
C ALA A 121 -10.56 -4.26 1.76
N ASP A 122 -10.90 -3.09 2.28
CA ASP A 122 -12.25 -2.74 2.74
C ASP A 122 -13.26 -2.77 1.59
N GLU A 123 -12.90 -2.31 0.41
CA GLU A 123 -13.75 -2.35 -0.78
C GLU A 123 -14.02 -3.79 -1.24
N LYS A 124 -13.03 -4.69 -1.10
CA LYS A 124 -13.21 -6.11 -1.38
C LYS A 124 -14.24 -6.74 -0.45
N THR A 125 -14.13 -6.49 0.84
CA THR A 125 -15.06 -7.00 1.87
C THR A 125 -16.49 -6.50 1.62
N LYS A 126 -16.68 -5.22 1.32
CA LYS A 126 -17.99 -4.66 0.96
C LYS A 126 -18.60 -5.30 -0.30
N THR A 127 -17.77 -5.57 -1.31
CA THR A 127 -18.23 -6.20 -2.55
C THR A 127 -18.66 -7.65 -2.34
N GLU A 128 -17.95 -8.42 -1.53
CA GLU A 128 -18.31 -9.79 -1.18
C GLU A 128 -19.58 -9.82 -0.35
N PHE A 129 -19.71 -8.93 0.64
CA PHE A 129 -20.92 -8.81 1.48
C PHE A 129 -22.15 -8.45 0.65
N SER A 130 -22.03 -7.52 -0.32
CA SER A 130 -23.14 -7.16 -1.21
C SER A 130 -23.56 -8.31 -2.13
N ARG A 131 -22.63 -9.18 -2.55
CA ARG A 131 -22.95 -10.39 -3.32
C ARG A 131 -23.73 -11.41 -2.48
N VAL A 132 -23.30 -11.64 -1.24
CA VAL A 132 -24.01 -12.54 -0.30
C VAL A 132 -25.41 -12.01 0.00
N GLU A 133 -25.56 -10.70 0.21
CA GLU A 133 -26.88 -10.09 0.41
C GLU A 133 -27.81 -10.24 -0.80
N LYS A 134 -27.28 -10.04 -2.02
CA LYS A 134 -28.06 -10.26 -3.25
C LYS A 134 -28.49 -11.72 -3.40
N LEU A 135 -27.59 -12.67 -3.12
CA LEU A 135 -27.91 -14.10 -3.16
C LEU A 135 -28.98 -14.46 -2.12
N ALA A 136 -28.86 -13.95 -0.89
CA ALA A 136 -29.85 -14.16 0.15
C ALA A 136 -31.23 -13.61 -0.24
N LYS A 137 -31.30 -12.38 -0.78
CA LYS A 137 -32.56 -11.79 -1.31
C LYS A 137 -33.17 -12.63 -2.42
N THR A 138 -32.33 -13.14 -3.34
CA THR A 138 -32.81 -14.00 -4.45
C THR A 138 -33.35 -15.33 -3.92
N MET A 139 -32.75 -15.91 -2.89
CA MET A 139 -33.24 -17.16 -2.27
C MET A 139 -34.57 -16.94 -1.55
N VAL A 140 -34.70 -15.86 -0.77
CA VAL A 140 -35.96 -15.51 -0.09
C VAL A 140 -37.09 -15.29 -1.10
N SER A 141 -36.85 -14.53 -2.16
CA SER A 141 -37.84 -14.31 -3.23
C SER A 141 -38.24 -15.60 -3.97
N ARG A 142 -37.33 -16.56 -4.14
CA ARG A 142 -37.67 -17.88 -4.68
C ARG A 142 -38.54 -18.70 -3.73
N GLN A 143 -38.29 -18.62 -2.44
CA GLN A 143 -39.09 -19.30 -1.43
C GLN A 143 -40.53 -18.78 -1.42
N GLU A 144 -40.69 -17.46 -1.45
CA GLU A 144 -42.01 -16.80 -1.53
C GLU A 144 -42.78 -17.22 -2.79
N LEU A 145 -42.11 -17.36 -3.95
CA LEU A 145 -42.71 -17.87 -5.18
C LEU A 145 -43.14 -19.32 -5.08
N VAL A 146 -42.35 -20.17 -4.47
CA VAL A 146 -42.68 -21.59 -4.25
C VAL A 146 -43.88 -21.72 -3.31
N ASP A 147 -43.93 -20.94 -2.26
CA ASP A 147 -45.04 -20.96 -1.28
C ASP A 147 -46.33 -20.45 -1.94
N ALA A 148 -46.30 -19.38 -2.74
CA ALA A 148 -47.44 -18.87 -3.48
C ALA A 148 -47.95 -19.88 -4.55
N LEU A 149 -47.06 -20.59 -5.24
CA LEU A 149 -47.42 -21.66 -6.17
C LEU A 149 -48.07 -22.86 -5.45
N THR A 150 -47.54 -23.23 -4.30
CA THR A 150 -48.07 -24.34 -3.51
C THR A 150 -49.46 -24.02 -2.99
N ASP A 151 -49.69 -22.77 -2.54
CA ASP A 151 -51.02 -22.31 -2.12
C ASP A 151 -52.03 -22.28 -3.27
N ALA A 152 -51.61 -21.79 -4.46
CA ALA A 152 -52.45 -21.77 -5.63
C ALA A 152 -52.86 -23.18 -6.10
N LEU A 153 -51.90 -24.13 -6.09
CA LEU A 153 -52.18 -25.53 -6.41
C LEU A 153 -53.11 -26.19 -5.38
N SER A 154 -52.95 -25.90 -4.10
CA SER A 154 -53.84 -26.42 -3.04
C SER A 154 -55.28 -25.90 -3.18
N GLN A 155 -55.45 -24.64 -3.54
CA GLN A 155 -56.76 -24.02 -3.81
C GLN A 155 -57.42 -24.64 -5.05
N ALA A 156 -56.64 -24.83 -6.13
CA ALA A 156 -57.17 -25.43 -7.38
C ALA A 156 -57.60 -26.88 -7.15
N SER A 157 -56.88 -27.65 -6.36
CA SER A 157 -57.24 -29.03 -5.99
C SER A 157 -58.53 -29.11 -5.15
N LYS A 158 -58.69 -28.12 -4.25
CA LYS A 158 -59.86 -28.03 -3.36
C LYS A 158 -61.15 -27.64 -4.10
N ASN A 159 -61.05 -26.84 -5.16
CA ASN A 159 -62.17 -26.47 -6.03
C ASN A 159 -62.59 -27.65 -6.90
N ARG A 160 -61.67 -28.46 -7.40
CA ARG A 160 -61.93 -29.63 -8.26
C ARG A 160 -62.56 -30.78 -7.50
N SER A 161 -62.51 -30.83 -6.18
CA SER A 161 -63.15 -31.87 -5.35
C SER A 161 -64.56 -31.48 -4.88
N LYS A 162 -65.08 -30.31 -5.30
CA LYS A 162 -66.42 -29.81 -4.96
C LYS A 162 -67.43 -29.92 -6.11
N ASP A 163 -66.94 -30.15 -7.34
CA ASP A 163 -67.72 -30.50 -8.51
C ASP A 163 -67.74 -32.04 -8.72
#